data_879f2e7e88352303dc34074287c9e383
#
_entry.id   879f2e7e88352303dc34074287c9e383
#
_cell.length_a   1.000
_cell.length_b   1.000
_cell.length_c   1.000
_cell.angle_alpha   90.00
_cell.angle_beta   90.00
_cell.angle_gamma   90.00
#
_symmetry.space_group_name_H-M   'P 1'
#
loop_
_entity.id
_entity.type
_entity.pdbx_description
1 polymer ?
#
loop_
_entity_poly.entity_id
_entity_poly.type
_entity_poly.pdbx_seq_one_letter_code
_entity_poly.pdbx_strand_id
1 'polypeptide(L)'
;GLVGSEMCIRDSVGAGVFKNVAQNRDLILQRTGADLQITRVAVRNLAKKREIEISPEILTTNWRELVADESVQVVVELIGGTDEAFDLVSASLRAKKIVVTGNKALLAEKGQELFALAEQCGVPIYFEAAVAGGIPIIQVLQEGLVANHIRSIHGIINGTCNYVLTRMSQAGLSYADALQEAQEKGYAEADPTLDVSGWDAAHKAIILASLSYGFWIKTEDVHVEGIDQVSIEDIRFAERLGYGVKLLSVIRADADGRVEVRTQPTLLPQSHVLANVNGAFNAIVVNGDIVGETLFYGRGAGQDPTSSSVISDLCEAAATLIYGARHSGFVPHGLYGRSKPINETISRYFVRLTVYDPVSYTHLTLPTKRIV
;
A
#
# COMPACT_ATOMS: atom_id res chain seq x y z
N GLY A 1 -23.61 0.65 -1.97
CA GLY A 1 -23.55 0.80 -0.52
C GLY A 1 -22.12 1.00 -0.04
N LEU A 2 -21.93 1.74 1.03
CA LEU A 2 -20.63 2.00 1.64
C LEU A 2 -20.55 1.29 2.98
N VAL A 3 -19.44 0.56 3.23
CA VAL A 3 -19.13 -0.01 4.55
C VAL A 3 -17.96 0.77 5.13
N GLY A 4 -18.18 1.52 6.21
CA GLY A 4 -17.15 2.31 6.86
C GLY A 4 -16.50 1.56 8.02
N SER A 5 -15.17 1.69 8.19
CA SER A 5 -14.46 1.19 9.35
C SER A 5 -14.32 2.25 10.44
N GLU A 6 -14.26 1.83 11.69
CA GLU A 6 -13.98 2.69 12.84
C GLU A 6 -12.49 2.81 13.17
N MET A 7 -11.60 2.26 12.35
CA MET A 7 -10.19 2.18 12.69
C MET A 7 -9.36 3.36 12.19
N CYS A 8 -9.73 4.59 12.50
CA CYS A 8 -8.77 5.69 12.65
C CYS A 8 -9.43 6.79 13.47
N ILE A 9 -8.82 7.17 14.54
CA ILE A 9 -9.40 8.01 15.60
C ILE A 9 -9.68 9.45 15.12
N ARG A 10 -9.12 9.90 14.02
CA ARG A 10 -9.36 11.24 13.45
C ARG A 10 -9.91 11.26 12.03
N ASP A 11 -9.55 10.29 11.19
CA ASP A 11 -9.84 10.36 9.75
C ASP A 11 -10.41 9.03 9.24
N SER A 12 -11.71 8.85 9.30
CA SER A 12 -12.36 7.72 8.64
C SER A 12 -12.34 7.94 7.12
N VAL A 13 -11.66 7.10 6.38
CA VAL A 13 -11.67 7.12 4.90
C VAL A 13 -13.10 7.08 4.37
N GLY A 14 -13.96 6.27 5.00
CA GLY A 14 -15.39 6.22 4.66
C GLY A 14 -16.11 7.56 4.83
N ALA A 15 -15.80 8.34 5.89
CA ALA A 15 -16.33 9.69 6.05
C ALA A 15 -15.82 10.63 4.95
N GLY A 16 -14.55 10.52 4.57
CA GLY A 16 -13.98 11.24 3.44
C GLY A 16 -14.66 10.92 2.12
N VAL A 17 -14.93 9.64 1.85
CA VAL A 17 -15.67 9.21 0.65
C VAL A 17 -17.07 9.81 0.64
N PHE A 18 -17.81 9.69 1.75
CA PHE A 18 -19.16 10.25 1.86
C PHE A 18 -19.20 11.75 1.59
N LYS A 19 -18.32 12.50 2.27
CA LYS A 19 -18.16 13.96 2.10
C LYS A 19 -17.81 14.32 0.66
N ASN A 20 -16.76 13.69 0.11
CA ASN A 20 -16.18 14.09 -1.17
C ASN A 20 -17.07 13.66 -2.36
N VAL A 21 -17.80 12.55 -2.28
CA VAL A 21 -18.83 12.19 -3.28
C VAL A 21 -19.93 13.25 -3.31
N ALA A 22 -20.44 13.67 -2.14
CA ALA A 22 -21.48 14.71 -2.08
C ALA A 22 -20.99 16.07 -2.59
N GLN A 23 -19.77 16.48 -2.21
CA GLN A 23 -19.21 17.78 -2.62
C GLN A 23 -18.87 17.85 -4.11
N ASN A 24 -18.45 16.74 -4.71
CA ASN A 24 -18.01 16.69 -6.09
C ASN A 24 -19.01 16.00 -7.05
N ARG A 25 -20.26 15.82 -6.61
CA ARG A 25 -21.29 15.09 -7.37
C ARG A 25 -21.42 15.57 -8.82
N ASP A 26 -21.55 16.89 -9.02
CA ASP A 26 -21.72 17.47 -10.35
C ASP A 26 -20.49 17.26 -11.23
N LEU A 27 -19.29 17.37 -10.64
CA LEU A 27 -18.02 17.12 -11.35
C LEU A 27 -17.92 15.65 -11.78
N ILE A 28 -18.27 14.72 -10.88
CA ILE A 28 -18.26 13.27 -11.15
C ILE A 28 -19.26 12.97 -12.27
N LEU A 29 -20.49 13.45 -12.14
CA LEU A 29 -21.54 13.27 -13.14
C LEU A 29 -21.13 13.80 -14.52
N GLN A 30 -20.55 15.00 -14.60
CA GLN A 30 -20.11 15.60 -15.86
C GLN A 30 -18.96 14.81 -16.51
N ARG A 31 -18.03 14.25 -15.72
CA ARG A 31 -16.88 13.52 -16.24
C ARG A 31 -17.17 12.07 -16.60
N THR A 32 -18.04 11.42 -15.85
CA THR A 32 -18.28 9.97 -15.97
C THR A 32 -19.64 9.63 -16.56
N GLY A 33 -20.59 10.57 -16.57
CA GLY A 33 -21.99 10.30 -16.91
C GLY A 33 -22.76 9.53 -15.81
N ALA A 34 -22.12 9.23 -14.68
CA ALA A 34 -22.69 8.45 -13.58
C ALA A 34 -23.02 9.33 -12.37
N ASP A 35 -24.24 9.17 -11.86
CA ASP A 35 -24.68 9.79 -10.60
C ASP A 35 -24.40 8.83 -9.43
N LEU A 36 -23.31 9.05 -8.70
CA LEU A 36 -22.94 8.22 -7.57
C LEU A 36 -23.80 8.57 -6.34
N GLN A 37 -24.53 7.60 -5.82
CA GLN A 37 -25.37 7.75 -4.64
C GLN A 37 -24.99 6.74 -3.56
N ILE A 38 -24.73 7.23 -2.35
CA ILE A 38 -24.48 6.39 -1.18
C ILE A 38 -25.83 6.10 -0.51
N THR A 39 -26.35 4.91 -0.71
CA THR A 39 -27.70 4.52 -0.28
C THR A 39 -27.72 3.77 1.06
N ARG A 40 -26.61 3.16 1.47
CA ARG A 40 -26.48 2.42 2.73
C ARG A 40 -25.06 2.55 3.28
N VAL A 41 -24.95 2.62 4.61
CA VAL A 41 -23.67 2.68 5.33
C VAL A 41 -23.73 1.75 6.53
N ALA A 42 -22.85 0.72 6.54
CA ALA A 42 -22.68 -0.15 7.70
C ALA A 42 -21.57 0.37 8.60
N VAL A 43 -21.84 0.43 9.90
CA VAL A 43 -20.91 0.90 10.92
C VAL A 43 -20.95 -0.01 12.14
N ARG A 44 -19.84 -0.16 12.87
CA ARG A 44 -19.79 -0.96 14.09
C ARG A 44 -20.64 -0.37 15.24
N ASN A 45 -20.70 0.95 15.34
CA ASN A 45 -21.38 1.64 16.43
C ASN A 45 -22.18 2.83 15.89
N LEU A 46 -23.50 2.76 16.00
CA LEU A 46 -24.42 3.83 15.60
C LEU A 46 -24.30 5.07 16.48
N ALA A 47 -23.98 4.92 17.76
CA ALA A 47 -23.91 6.01 18.73
C ALA A 47 -22.60 6.83 18.63
N LYS A 48 -21.60 6.38 17.87
CA LYS A 48 -20.35 7.13 17.70
C LYS A 48 -20.60 8.43 16.97
N LYS A 49 -20.20 9.55 17.60
CA LYS A 49 -20.26 10.88 16.97
C LYS A 49 -19.30 10.94 15.77
N ARG A 50 -19.82 11.32 14.62
CA ARG A 50 -19.08 11.47 13.35
C ARG A 50 -18.94 12.94 13.00
N GLU A 51 -17.90 13.27 12.27
CA GLU A 51 -17.66 14.66 11.78
C GLU A 51 -18.61 15.03 10.63
N ILE A 52 -19.28 14.04 10.04
CA ILE A 52 -20.25 14.20 8.96
C ILE A 52 -21.63 13.78 9.44
N GLU A 53 -22.67 14.50 9.00
CA GLU A 53 -24.05 14.11 9.20
C GLU A 53 -24.45 13.03 8.19
N ILE A 54 -24.83 11.86 8.68
CA ILE A 54 -25.36 10.76 7.87
C ILE A 54 -26.80 10.52 8.35
N SER A 55 -27.74 10.48 7.41
CA SER A 55 -29.13 10.16 7.76
C SER A 55 -29.22 8.80 8.48
N PRO A 56 -29.90 8.73 9.64
CA PRO A 56 -30.09 7.46 10.35
C PRO A 56 -30.77 6.37 9.50
N GLU A 57 -31.56 6.75 8.50
CA GLU A 57 -32.26 5.82 7.61
C GLU A 57 -31.36 4.97 6.72
N ILE A 58 -30.15 5.47 6.42
CA ILE A 58 -29.17 4.73 5.62
C ILE A 58 -28.13 4.01 6.46
N LEU A 59 -28.14 4.18 7.80
CA LEU A 59 -27.19 3.57 8.74
C LEU A 59 -27.66 2.18 9.19
N THR A 60 -26.75 1.21 9.23
CA THR A 60 -26.97 -0.11 9.84
C THR A 60 -25.72 -0.59 10.56
N THR A 61 -25.87 -1.56 11.46
CA THR A 61 -24.75 -2.30 12.05
C THR A 61 -24.53 -3.66 11.38
N ASN A 62 -25.38 -4.03 10.43
CA ASN A 62 -25.35 -5.33 9.76
C ASN A 62 -25.02 -5.16 8.27
N TRP A 63 -23.75 -5.37 7.91
CA TRP A 63 -23.31 -5.28 6.52
C TRP A 63 -24.03 -6.27 5.58
N ARG A 64 -24.62 -7.36 6.10
CA ARG A 64 -25.38 -8.32 5.28
C ARG A 64 -26.62 -7.70 4.65
N GLU A 65 -27.18 -6.67 5.28
CA GLU A 65 -28.29 -5.89 4.69
C GLU A 65 -27.87 -5.14 3.43
N LEU A 66 -26.61 -4.64 3.38
CA LEU A 66 -26.08 -3.99 2.18
C LEU A 66 -25.95 -4.99 1.02
N VAL A 67 -25.46 -6.19 1.34
CA VAL A 67 -25.28 -7.25 0.35
C VAL A 67 -26.62 -7.77 -0.16
N ALA A 68 -27.63 -7.85 0.69
CA ALA A 68 -28.97 -8.31 0.33
C ALA A 68 -29.81 -7.26 -0.41
N ASP A 69 -29.47 -5.98 -0.34
CA ASP A 69 -30.22 -4.89 -0.97
C ASP A 69 -29.96 -4.87 -2.49
N GLU A 70 -30.97 -5.23 -3.29
CA GLU A 70 -30.87 -5.28 -4.76
C GLU A 70 -30.58 -3.91 -5.40
N SER A 71 -30.89 -2.81 -4.72
CA SER A 71 -30.61 -1.46 -5.19
C SER A 71 -29.13 -1.08 -5.11
N VAL A 72 -28.31 -1.83 -4.36
CA VAL A 72 -26.87 -1.63 -4.20
C VAL A 72 -26.12 -2.38 -5.29
N GLN A 73 -25.42 -1.69 -6.19
CA GLN A 73 -24.61 -2.28 -7.25
C GLN A 73 -23.14 -2.42 -6.86
N VAL A 74 -22.62 -1.52 -6.03
CA VAL A 74 -21.22 -1.46 -5.63
C VAL A 74 -21.11 -1.47 -4.11
N VAL A 75 -20.24 -2.32 -3.57
CA VAL A 75 -19.92 -2.36 -2.14
C VAL A 75 -18.51 -1.84 -1.92
N VAL A 76 -18.36 -0.85 -1.03
CA VAL A 76 -17.06 -0.30 -0.63
C VAL A 76 -16.68 -0.89 0.73
N GLU A 77 -15.59 -1.64 0.78
CA GLU A 77 -15.04 -2.24 1.99
C GLU A 77 -13.88 -1.40 2.53
N LEU A 78 -14.06 -0.85 3.73
CA LEU A 78 -13.08 -0.04 4.46
C LEU A 78 -13.09 -0.41 5.97
N ILE A 79 -13.46 -1.65 6.30
CA ILE A 79 -13.61 -2.08 7.71
C ILE A 79 -12.28 -2.51 8.35
N GLY A 80 -11.27 -2.84 7.54
CA GLY A 80 -10.00 -3.36 8.02
C GLY A 80 -10.08 -4.76 8.62
N GLY A 81 -8.93 -5.35 8.96
CA GLY A 81 -8.83 -6.76 9.35
C GLY A 81 -9.00 -7.68 8.14
N THR A 82 -8.96 -8.99 8.37
CA THR A 82 -8.98 -9.97 7.26
C THR A 82 -10.24 -10.83 7.26
N ASP A 83 -10.71 -11.31 8.42
CA ASP A 83 -11.80 -12.31 8.48
C ASP A 83 -13.16 -11.74 8.09
N GLU A 84 -13.65 -10.72 8.80
CA GLU A 84 -14.94 -10.10 8.50
C GLU A 84 -14.94 -9.41 7.13
N ALA A 85 -13.82 -8.81 6.74
CA ALA A 85 -13.66 -8.20 5.44
C ALA A 85 -13.70 -9.24 4.31
N PHE A 86 -13.09 -10.42 4.50
CA PHE A 86 -13.17 -11.52 3.56
C PHE A 86 -14.60 -12.02 3.38
N ASP A 87 -15.34 -12.17 4.47
CA ASP A 87 -16.76 -12.59 4.43
C ASP A 87 -17.63 -11.58 3.67
N LEU A 88 -17.45 -10.28 3.95
CA LEU A 88 -18.17 -9.21 3.27
C LEU A 88 -17.88 -9.19 1.77
N VAL A 89 -16.58 -9.17 1.39
CA VAL A 89 -16.17 -9.13 -0.01
C VAL A 89 -16.66 -10.37 -0.75
N SER A 90 -16.47 -11.56 -0.16
CA SER A 90 -16.91 -12.82 -0.76
C SER A 90 -18.44 -12.89 -0.96
N ALA A 91 -19.20 -12.41 0.04
CA ALA A 91 -20.67 -12.36 -0.06
C ALA A 91 -21.11 -11.35 -1.14
N SER A 92 -20.44 -10.21 -1.24
CA SER A 92 -20.73 -9.19 -2.27
C SER A 92 -20.49 -9.71 -3.67
N LEU A 93 -19.36 -10.39 -3.91
CA LEU A 93 -19.04 -11.01 -5.21
C LEU A 93 -20.07 -12.07 -5.60
N ARG A 94 -20.46 -12.96 -4.66
CA ARG A 94 -21.51 -13.97 -4.89
C ARG A 94 -22.87 -13.34 -5.19
N ALA A 95 -23.17 -12.18 -4.61
CA ALA A 95 -24.36 -11.38 -4.91
C ALA A 95 -24.23 -10.55 -6.20
N LYS A 96 -23.17 -10.77 -7.01
CA LYS A 96 -22.89 -10.04 -8.25
C LYS A 96 -22.71 -8.53 -8.09
N LYS A 97 -22.24 -8.10 -6.93
CA LYS A 97 -21.93 -6.69 -6.65
C LYS A 97 -20.45 -6.42 -6.89
N ILE A 98 -20.16 -5.33 -7.56
CA ILE A 98 -18.78 -4.85 -7.72
C ILE A 98 -18.23 -4.47 -6.35
N VAL A 99 -16.97 -4.76 -6.09
CA VAL A 99 -16.32 -4.44 -4.82
C VAL A 99 -15.23 -3.40 -5.05
N VAL A 100 -15.20 -2.39 -4.18
CA VAL A 100 -14.09 -1.44 -4.02
C VAL A 100 -13.50 -1.64 -2.64
N THR A 101 -12.20 -1.89 -2.52
CA THR A 101 -11.57 -2.11 -1.21
C THR A 101 -10.29 -1.30 -1.04
N GLY A 102 -10.09 -0.73 0.15
CA GLY A 102 -8.82 -0.13 0.57
C GLY A 102 -8.00 -1.03 1.50
N ASN A 103 -8.40 -2.30 1.66
CA ASN A 103 -7.85 -3.19 2.67
C ASN A 103 -6.64 -3.98 2.15
N LYS A 104 -5.46 -3.38 2.33
CA LYS A 104 -4.20 -3.99 1.91
C LYS A 104 -3.88 -5.33 2.57
N ALA A 105 -4.23 -5.50 3.87
CA ALA A 105 -3.97 -6.73 4.59
C ALA A 105 -4.83 -7.88 4.03
N LEU A 106 -6.12 -7.64 3.82
CA LEU A 106 -7.01 -8.59 3.17
C LEU A 106 -6.48 -9.04 1.80
N LEU A 107 -6.07 -8.08 0.97
CA LEU A 107 -5.56 -8.41 -0.37
C LEU A 107 -4.22 -9.13 -0.30
N ALA A 108 -3.29 -8.74 0.58
CA ALA A 108 -2.00 -9.43 0.71
C ALA A 108 -2.16 -10.89 1.14
N GLU A 109 -3.07 -11.18 2.08
CA GLU A 109 -3.27 -12.50 2.64
C GLU A 109 -4.25 -13.38 1.84
N LYS A 110 -5.34 -12.79 1.32
CA LYS A 110 -6.47 -13.49 0.71
C LYS A 110 -6.75 -13.08 -0.74
N GLY A 111 -5.92 -12.24 -1.34
CA GLY A 111 -6.17 -11.69 -2.67
C GLY A 111 -6.31 -12.77 -3.73
N GLN A 112 -5.49 -13.81 -3.71
CA GLN A 112 -5.58 -14.92 -4.67
C GLN A 112 -6.98 -15.57 -4.65
N GLU A 113 -7.52 -15.83 -3.46
CA GLU A 113 -8.85 -16.43 -3.29
C GLU A 113 -9.95 -15.49 -3.76
N LEU A 114 -9.84 -14.20 -3.40
CA LEU A 114 -10.83 -13.18 -3.75
C LEU A 114 -10.88 -12.89 -5.25
N PHE A 115 -9.74 -12.77 -5.92
CA PHE A 115 -9.71 -12.54 -7.37
C PHE A 115 -10.16 -13.77 -8.17
N ALA A 116 -9.85 -14.99 -7.69
CA ALA A 116 -10.40 -16.20 -8.29
C ALA A 116 -11.93 -16.26 -8.15
N LEU A 117 -12.47 -15.82 -7.01
CA LEU A 117 -13.92 -15.74 -6.79
C LEU A 117 -14.55 -14.63 -7.65
N ALA A 118 -13.89 -13.47 -7.77
CA ALA A 118 -14.33 -12.37 -8.61
C ALA A 118 -14.45 -12.81 -10.09
N GLU A 119 -13.45 -13.53 -10.59
CA GLU A 119 -13.46 -14.11 -11.93
C GLU A 119 -14.61 -15.10 -12.10
N GLN A 120 -14.80 -16.07 -11.19
CA GLN A 120 -15.90 -17.02 -11.19
C GLN A 120 -17.26 -16.33 -11.16
N CYS A 121 -17.38 -15.24 -10.41
CA CYS A 121 -18.60 -14.45 -10.32
C CYS A 121 -18.81 -13.51 -11.50
N GLY A 122 -17.78 -13.21 -12.29
CA GLY A 122 -17.83 -12.27 -13.42
C GLY A 122 -18.03 -10.83 -12.98
N VAL A 123 -17.53 -10.44 -11.80
CA VAL A 123 -17.58 -9.07 -11.27
C VAL A 123 -16.19 -8.66 -10.75
N PRO A 124 -15.75 -7.39 -11.01
CA PRO A 124 -14.42 -6.97 -10.64
C PRO A 124 -14.31 -6.55 -9.17
N ILE A 125 -13.05 -6.54 -8.69
CA ILE A 125 -12.61 -5.87 -7.47
C ILE A 125 -11.72 -4.71 -7.88
N TYR A 126 -11.99 -3.51 -7.39
CA TYR A 126 -11.16 -2.32 -7.51
C TYR A 126 -10.47 -2.02 -6.18
N PHE A 127 -9.22 -1.60 -6.21
CA PHE A 127 -8.41 -1.54 -4.98
C PHE A 127 -7.29 -0.48 -5.00
N GLU A 128 -7.48 0.63 -5.73
CA GLU A 128 -6.49 1.72 -5.80
C GLU A 128 -6.12 2.24 -4.40
N ALA A 129 -7.12 2.36 -3.53
CA ALA A 129 -6.92 2.84 -2.15
C ALA A 129 -6.09 1.91 -1.26
N ALA A 130 -5.84 0.66 -1.67
CA ALA A 130 -5.07 -0.30 -0.89
C ALA A 130 -3.55 -0.01 -0.90
N VAL A 131 -3.05 0.70 -1.92
CA VAL A 131 -1.62 0.99 -2.08
C VAL A 131 -1.37 2.48 -2.29
N ALA A 132 -0.51 3.06 -1.44
CA ALA A 132 -0.01 4.44 -1.56
C ALA A 132 -1.11 5.53 -1.61
N GLY A 133 -2.26 5.28 -1.03
CA GLY A 133 -3.33 6.24 -0.77
C GLY A 133 -3.72 7.09 -1.99
N GLY A 134 -3.26 8.33 -2.07
CA GLY A 134 -3.60 9.25 -3.16
C GLY A 134 -2.76 9.13 -4.43
N ILE A 135 -1.85 8.15 -4.53
CA ILE A 135 -1.03 7.90 -5.72
C ILE A 135 -1.70 6.81 -6.57
N PRO A 136 -2.13 7.07 -7.82
CA PRO A 136 -2.89 6.14 -8.66
C PRO A 136 -2.00 5.05 -9.27
N ILE A 137 -1.30 4.27 -8.45
CA ILE A 137 -0.28 3.32 -8.90
C ILE A 137 -0.86 2.02 -9.46
N ILE A 138 -2.01 1.56 -8.94
CA ILE A 138 -2.67 0.34 -9.42
C ILE A 138 -3.16 0.56 -10.85
N GLN A 139 -3.88 1.65 -11.10
CA GLN A 139 -4.37 2.02 -12.43
C GLN A 139 -3.22 2.25 -13.41
N VAL A 140 -2.13 2.88 -12.96
CA VAL A 140 -0.94 3.04 -13.80
C VAL A 140 -0.35 1.70 -14.24
N LEU A 141 -0.23 0.73 -13.34
CA LEU A 141 0.31 -0.59 -13.67
C LEU A 141 -0.64 -1.38 -14.58
N GLN A 142 -1.94 -1.30 -14.34
CA GLN A 142 -2.96 -2.05 -15.09
C GLN A 142 -3.25 -1.47 -16.49
N GLU A 143 -3.19 -0.15 -16.64
CA GLU A 143 -3.60 0.55 -17.86
C GLU A 143 -2.47 1.32 -18.51
N GLY A 144 -1.83 2.22 -17.77
CA GLY A 144 -0.81 3.13 -18.29
C GLY A 144 0.46 2.44 -18.74
N LEU A 145 0.85 1.37 -18.06
CA LEU A 145 2.08 0.60 -18.32
C LEU A 145 1.81 -0.81 -18.85
N VAL A 146 0.59 -1.10 -19.29
CA VAL A 146 0.15 -2.44 -19.75
C VAL A 146 1.02 -3.06 -20.84
N ALA A 147 1.69 -2.24 -21.67
CA ALA A 147 2.58 -2.70 -22.75
C ALA A 147 4.03 -2.92 -22.30
N ASN A 148 4.35 -2.68 -21.00
CA ASN A 148 5.72 -2.76 -20.52
C ASN A 148 5.97 -4.04 -19.72
N HIS A 149 7.13 -4.67 -19.93
CA HIS A 149 7.69 -5.57 -18.94
C HIS A 149 8.25 -4.75 -17.79
N ILE A 150 7.67 -4.90 -16.61
CA ILE A 150 8.13 -4.22 -15.41
C ILE A 150 9.42 -4.91 -14.94
N ARG A 151 10.55 -4.19 -15.03
CA ARG A 151 11.87 -4.68 -14.60
C ARG A 151 12.06 -4.57 -13.10
N SER A 152 11.62 -3.43 -12.53
CA SER A 152 11.66 -3.22 -11.08
C SER A 152 10.68 -2.16 -10.62
N ILE A 153 10.28 -2.27 -9.35
CA ILE A 153 9.57 -1.24 -8.61
C ILE A 153 10.34 -0.98 -7.32
N HIS A 154 10.64 0.28 -7.05
CA HIS A 154 11.25 0.73 -5.80
C HIS A 154 10.31 1.71 -5.12
N GLY A 155 9.85 1.40 -3.90
CA GLY A 155 8.82 2.20 -3.25
C GLY A 155 9.17 2.61 -1.82
N ILE A 156 9.06 3.91 -1.52
CA ILE A 156 8.86 4.43 -0.18
C ILE A 156 7.34 4.51 0.01
N ILE A 157 6.76 3.45 0.57
CA ILE A 157 5.30 3.27 0.64
C ILE A 157 4.74 3.18 2.07
N ASN A 158 5.56 3.55 3.06
CA ASN A 158 5.13 3.79 4.44
C ASN A 158 5.53 5.19 4.88
N GLY A 159 4.54 6.06 5.11
CA GLY A 159 4.75 7.46 5.48
C GLY A 159 5.31 7.64 6.88
N THR A 160 4.90 6.81 7.83
CA THR A 160 5.38 6.83 9.23
C THR A 160 6.87 6.57 9.29
N CYS A 161 7.34 5.49 8.69
CA CYS A 161 8.76 5.16 8.64
C CYS A 161 9.58 6.22 7.91
N ASN A 162 9.07 6.72 6.78
CA ASN A 162 9.78 7.78 6.05
C ASN A 162 9.87 9.06 6.88
N TYR A 163 8.83 9.42 7.64
CA TYR A 163 8.86 10.56 8.55
C TYR A 163 9.89 10.35 9.66
N VAL A 164 9.88 9.21 10.36
CA VAL A 164 10.82 8.88 11.43
C VAL A 164 12.26 8.97 10.93
N LEU A 165 12.61 8.28 9.85
CA LEU A 165 13.96 8.31 9.27
C LEU A 165 14.37 9.71 8.81
N THR A 166 13.42 10.51 8.28
CA THR A 166 13.68 11.91 7.91
C THR A 166 14.04 12.74 9.14
N ARG A 167 13.32 12.57 10.27
CA ARG A 167 13.60 13.33 11.50
C ARG A 167 14.92 12.92 12.14
N MET A 168 15.23 11.62 12.12
CA MET A 168 16.54 11.11 12.57
C MET A 168 17.68 11.74 11.75
N SER A 169 17.56 11.77 10.43
CA SER A 169 18.58 12.34 9.53
C SER A 169 18.68 13.86 9.65
N GLN A 170 17.57 14.59 9.53
CA GLN A 170 17.60 16.06 9.42
C GLN A 170 17.73 16.78 10.78
N ALA A 171 17.15 16.23 11.84
CA ALA A 171 17.17 16.83 13.17
C ALA A 171 18.11 16.12 14.15
N GLY A 172 18.72 15.00 13.76
CA GLY A 172 19.60 14.21 14.61
C GLY A 172 18.89 13.54 15.79
N LEU A 173 17.56 13.35 15.69
CA LEU A 173 16.77 12.73 16.76
C LEU A 173 17.11 11.24 16.90
N SER A 174 16.94 10.71 18.11
CA SER A 174 16.91 9.27 18.28
C SER A 174 15.68 8.66 17.63
N TYR A 175 15.70 7.34 17.37
CA TYR A 175 14.52 6.63 16.85
C TYR A 175 13.28 6.84 17.75
N ALA A 176 13.46 6.73 19.08
CA ALA A 176 12.36 6.90 20.02
C ALA A 176 11.75 8.31 20.00
N ASP A 177 12.60 9.36 19.98
CA ASP A 177 12.13 10.75 19.93
C ASP A 177 11.44 11.06 18.60
N ALA A 178 11.97 10.55 17.48
CA ALA A 178 11.38 10.74 16.17
C ALA A 178 10.02 10.02 16.03
N LEU A 179 9.88 8.83 16.61
CA LEU A 179 8.63 8.09 16.64
C LEU A 179 7.59 8.78 17.52
N GLN A 180 7.98 9.25 18.69
CA GLN A 180 7.11 10.04 19.56
C GLN A 180 6.60 11.30 18.84
N GLU A 181 7.48 12.05 18.17
CA GLU A 181 7.08 13.21 17.37
C GLU A 181 6.08 12.83 16.26
N ALA A 182 6.28 11.68 15.62
CA ALA A 182 5.36 11.17 14.61
C ALA A 182 3.96 10.88 15.19
N GLN A 183 3.89 10.31 16.40
CA GLN A 183 2.64 10.05 17.12
C GLN A 183 1.94 11.35 17.52
N GLU A 184 2.66 12.32 18.06
CA GLU A 184 2.12 13.63 18.45
C GLU A 184 1.54 14.40 17.25
N LYS A 185 2.14 14.25 16.07
CA LYS A 185 1.65 14.85 14.82
C LYS A 185 0.58 14.03 14.09
N GLY A 186 0.26 12.84 14.59
CA GLY A 186 -0.72 11.95 13.99
C GLY A 186 -0.24 11.22 12.72
N TYR A 187 1.07 11.13 12.50
CA TYR A 187 1.66 10.30 11.44
C TYR A 187 1.87 8.85 11.86
N ALA A 188 1.90 8.56 13.16
CA ALA A 188 1.92 7.22 13.73
C ALA A 188 0.76 7.04 14.69
N GLU A 189 0.19 5.85 14.73
CA GLU A 189 -0.82 5.44 15.72
C GLU A 189 -0.16 5.16 17.08
N ALA A 190 -0.99 4.97 18.12
CA ALA A 190 -0.51 4.60 19.46
C ALA A 190 0.24 3.26 19.44
N ASP A 191 -0.20 2.29 18.64
CA ASP A 191 0.54 1.08 18.31
C ASP A 191 1.07 1.17 16.88
N PRO A 192 2.34 1.56 16.68
CA PRO A 192 2.93 1.72 15.36
C PRO A 192 3.59 0.43 14.83
N THR A 193 3.42 -0.70 15.51
CA THR A 193 4.16 -1.95 15.27
C THR A 193 4.10 -2.38 13.79
N LEU A 194 2.93 -2.31 13.17
CA LEU A 194 2.77 -2.71 11.78
C LEU A 194 3.59 -1.83 10.81
N ASP A 195 3.68 -0.53 11.12
CA ASP A 195 4.47 0.42 10.34
C ASP A 195 5.97 0.17 10.53
N VAL A 196 6.44 0.26 11.78
CA VAL A 196 7.89 0.27 12.08
C VAL A 196 8.56 -1.08 11.85
N SER A 197 7.81 -2.19 11.93
CA SER A 197 8.29 -3.52 11.56
C SER A 197 8.40 -3.73 10.05
N GLY A 198 7.86 -2.83 9.22
CA GLY A 198 7.91 -2.89 7.76
C GLY A 198 6.75 -3.66 7.11
N TRP A 199 5.88 -4.30 7.88
CA TRP A 199 4.80 -5.13 7.34
C TRP A 199 3.74 -4.34 6.59
N ASP A 200 3.42 -3.09 6.99
CA ASP A 200 2.53 -2.22 6.20
C ASP A 200 3.05 -2.02 4.76
N ALA A 201 4.35 -1.73 4.64
CA ALA A 201 4.97 -1.57 3.32
C ALA A 201 5.09 -2.91 2.57
N ALA A 202 5.34 -4.01 3.28
CA ALA A 202 5.42 -5.35 2.68
C ALA A 202 4.09 -5.80 2.08
N HIS A 203 2.95 -5.59 2.76
CA HIS A 203 1.62 -5.89 2.21
C HIS A 203 1.35 -5.13 0.91
N LYS A 204 1.72 -3.85 0.85
CA LYS A 204 1.60 -3.05 -0.38
C LYS A 204 2.54 -3.57 -1.48
N ALA A 205 3.76 -3.97 -1.12
CA ALA A 205 4.72 -4.55 -2.06
C ALA A 205 4.23 -5.89 -2.66
N ILE A 206 3.57 -6.74 -1.85
CA ILE A 206 2.94 -7.98 -2.31
C ILE A 206 1.91 -7.68 -3.40
N ILE A 207 1.03 -6.70 -3.17
CA ILE A 207 -0.01 -6.33 -4.13
C ILE A 207 0.63 -5.82 -5.43
N LEU A 208 1.60 -4.88 -5.34
CA LEU A 208 2.28 -4.34 -6.52
C LEU A 208 3.03 -5.42 -7.30
N ALA A 209 3.71 -6.34 -6.61
CA ALA A 209 4.44 -7.43 -7.24
C ALA A 209 3.50 -8.41 -7.92
N SER A 210 2.43 -8.83 -7.23
CA SER A 210 1.44 -9.75 -7.78
C SER A 210 0.82 -9.19 -9.05
N LEU A 211 0.42 -7.91 -9.02
CA LEU A 211 -0.17 -7.22 -10.15
C LEU A 211 0.79 -7.10 -11.33
N SER A 212 2.04 -6.73 -11.07
CA SER A 212 3.05 -6.49 -12.13
C SER A 212 3.54 -7.77 -12.80
N TYR A 213 3.54 -8.89 -12.07
CA TYR A 213 4.12 -10.15 -12.57
C TYR A 213 3.10 -11.25 -12.83
N GLY A 214 1.81 -11.01 -12.55
CA GLY A 214 0.71 -11.89 -12.96
C GLY A 214 0.61 -13.21 -12.19
N PHE A 215 1.20 -13.30 -11.01
CA PHE A 215 0.99 -14.40 -10.07
C PHE A 215 1.01 -13.87 -8.62
N TRP A 216 0.29 -14.52 -7.73
CA TRP A 216 0.16 -14.03 -6.36
C TRP A 216 1.42 -14.32 -5.55
N ILE A 217 2.07 -13.27 -5.03
CA ILE A 217 3.20 -13.38 -4.11
C ILE A 217 2.68 -13.73 -2.72
N LYS A 218 3.22 -14.76 -2.12
CA LYS A 218 2.85 -15.17 -0.76
C LYS A 218 3.61 -14.36 0.28
N THR A 219 2.97 -14.08 1.40
CA THR A 219 3.56 -13.33 2.52
C THR A 219 4.86 -13.99 3.04
N GLU A 220 4.90 -15.32 3.07
CA GLU A 220 6.06 -16.11 3.49
C GLU A 220 7.29 -16.00 2.57
N ASP A 221 7.09 -15.57 1.33
CA ASP A 221 8.17 -15.41 0.34
C ASP A 221 8.79 -14.00 0.38
N VAL A 222 8.26 -13.10 1.20
CA VAL A 222 8.71 -11.70 1.28
C VAL A 222 9.66 -11.52 2.45
N HIS A 223 10.84 -10.96 2.18
CA HIS A 223 11.74 -10.55 3.24
C HIS A 223 11.33 -9.19 3.80
N VAL A 224 11.17 -9.12 5.12
CA VAL A 224 10.75 -7.89 5.81
C VAL A 224 11.70 -7.59 6.97
N GLU A 225 12.22 -6.36 6.98
CA GLU A 225 13.02 -5.80 8.05
C GLU A 225 12.53 -4.39 8.36
N GLY A 226 12.24 -4.12 9.62
CA GLY A 226 11.73 -2.84 10.09
C GLY A 226 12.83 -1.80 10.30
N ILE A 227 12.41 -0.62 10.79
CA ILE A 227 13.33 0.50 11.08
C ILE A 227 13.72 0.60 12.56
N ASP A 228 13.16 -0.25 13.41
CA ASP A 228 13.36 -0.22 14.88
C ASP A 228 14.81 -0.48 15.31
N GLN A 229 15.60 -1.15 14.46
CA GLN A 229 17.02 -1.41 14.70
C GLN A 229 17.96 -0.35 14.07
N VAL A 230 17.42 0.62 13.33
CA VAL A 230 18.22 1.68 12.72
C VAL A 230 18.58 2.72 13.76
N SER A 231 19.86 2.86 14.04
CA SER A 231 20.34 3.87 14.99
C SER A 231 20.70 5.19 14.30
N ILE A 232 20.80 6.26 15.09
CA ILE A 232 21.28 7.56 14.59
C ILE A 232 22.73 7.48 14.09
N GLU A 233 23.52 6.59 14.67
CA GLU A 233 24.90 6.34 14.23
C GLU A 233 24.94 5.74 12.84
N ASP A 234 24.04 4.80 12.53
CA ASP A 234 23.93 4.20 11.19
C ASP A 234 23.61 5.26 10.13
N ILE A 235 22.67 6.16 10.45
CA ILE A 235 22.29 7.26 9.56
C ILE A 235 23.49 8.20 9.34
N ARG A 236 24.20 8.61 10.40
CA ARG A 236 25.38 9.47 10.28
C ARG A 236 26.51 8.84 9.49
N PHE A 237 26.73 7.52 9.63
CA PHE A 237 27.73 6.81 8.83
C PHE A 237 27.31 6.72 7.36
N ALA A 238 26.03 6.42 7.08
CA ALA A 238 25.49 6.42 5.73
C ALA A 238 25.69 7.79 5.05
N GLU A 239 25.34 8.87 5.74
CA GLU A 239 25.50 10.25 5.23
C GLU A 239 26.96 10.59 4.91
N ARG A 240 27.92 10.21 5.78
CA ARG A 240 29.35 10.40 5.52
C ARG A 240 29.83 9.64 4.28
N LEU A 241 29.19 8.53 3.96
CA LEU A 241 29.47 7.74 2.76
C LEU A 241 28.69 8.22 1.53
N GLY A 242 27.89 9.29 1.64
CA GLY A 242 27.11 9.86 0.55
C GLY A 242 25.77 9.16 0.30
N TYR A 243 25.22 8.49 1.32
CA TYR A 243 23.93 7.78 1.23
C TYR A 243 22.90 8.36 2.19
N GLY A 244 21.63 8.25 1.82
CA GLY A 244 20.49 8.40 2.73
C GLY A 244 19.90 7.03 3.07
N VAL A 245 19.28 6.91 4.24
CA VAL A 245 18.60 5.69 4.69
C VAL A 245 17.10 5.83 4.49
N LYS A 246 16.46 4.86 3.83
CA LYS A 246 15.01 4.79 3.60
C LYS A 246 14.50 3.38 3.87
N LEU A 247 13.28 3.24 4.39
CA LEU A 247 12.58 1.96 4.32
C LEU A 247 12.09 1.80 2.88
N LEU A 248 12.69 0.87 2.16
CA LEU A 248 12.42 0.69 0.74
C LEU A 248 11.81 -0.68 0.46
N SER A 249 10.68 -0.70 -0.21
CA SER A 249 10.17 -1.90 -0.86
C SER A 249 10.83 -2.05 -2.22
N VAL A 250 11.48 -3.18 -2.43
CA VAL A 250 12.17 -3.55 -3.68
C VAL A 250 11.46 -4.75 -4.28
N ILE A 251 11.00 -4.57 -5.50
CA ILE A 251 10.32 -5.59 -6.29
C ILE A 251 11.08 -5.67 -7.61
N ARG A 252 11.58 -6.86 -7.98
CA ARG A 252 12.40 -7.01 -9.18
C ARG A 252 12.29 -8.41 -9.75
N ALA A 253 12.12 -8.52 -11.07
CA ALA A 253 12.29 -9.78 -11.78
C ALA A 253 13.75 -9.99 -12.21
N ASP A 254 14.25 -11.22 -12.10
CA ASP A 254 15.52 -11.61 -12.70
C ASP A 254 15.33 -12.15 -14.14
N ALA A 255 16.46 -12.45 -14.81
CA ALA A 255 16.45 -12.94 -16.18
C ALA A 255 15.75 -14.30 -16.34
N ASP A 256 15.65 -15.07 -15.25
CA ASP A 256 14.97 -16.38 -15.23
C ASP A 256 13.48 -16.26 -14.93
N GLY A 257 12.93 -15.05 -14.83
CA GLY A 257 11.52 -14.79 -14.52
C GLY A 257 11.15 -15.04 -13.05
N ARG A 258 12.13 -15.07 -12.14
CA ARG A 258 11.87 -15.16 -10.70
C ARG A 258 11.77 -13.76 -10.11
N VAL A 259 10.85 -13.59 -9.18
CA VAL A 259 10.49 -12.28 -8.61
C VAL A 259 10.98 -12.17 -7.16
N GLU A 260 11.84 -11.20 -6.92
CA GLU A 260 12.31 -10.79 -5.61
C GLU A 260 11.37 -9.73 -5.05
N VAL A 261 10.88 -9.94 -3.82
CA VAL A 261 10.11 -8.93 -3.06
C VAL A 261 10.71 -8.80 -1.67
N ARG A 262 11.09 -7.59 -1.30
CA ARG A 262 11.61 -7.30 0.04
C ARG A 262 11.27 -5.89 0.47
N THR A 263 11.11 -5.70 1.77
CA THR A 263 10.96 -4.39 2.42
C THR A 263 11.97 -4.30 3.55
N GLN A 264 12.91 -3.36 3.44
CA GLN A 264 13.99 -3.23 4.43
C GLN A 264 14.62 -1.83 4.42
N PRO A 265 15.28 -1.41 5.50
CA PRO A 265 16.15 -0.24 5.50
C PRO A 265 17.21 -0.37 4.40
N THR A 266 17.29 0.64 3.54
CA THR A 266 18.14 0.61 2.35
C THR A 266 18.91 1.91 2.23
N LEU A 267 20.21 1.79 1.91
CA LEU A 267 21.07 2.92 1.63
C LEU A 267 20.92 3.32 0.16
N LEU A 268 20.46 4.54 -0.06
CA LEU A 268 20.32 5.14 -1.38
C LEU A 268 21.37 6.23 -1.58
N PRO A 269 22.10 6.25 -2.70
CA PRO A 269 22.98 7.37 -3.01
C PRO A 269 22.20 8.69 -2.92
N GLN A 270 22.79 9.75 -2.34
CA GLN A 270 22.13 11.05 -2.17
C GLN A 270 21.67 11.66 -3.51
N SER A 271 22.29 11.26 -4.63
CA SER A 271 21.85 11.64 -5.98
C SER A 271 20.60 10.90 -6.48
N HIS A 272 20.20 9.82 -5.81
CA HIS A 272 19.02 9.05 -6.20
C HIS A 272 17.74 9.82 -5.82
N VAL A 273 16.75 9.87 -6.71
CA VAL A 273 15.51 10.63 -6.50
C VAL A 273 14.79 10.25 -5.21
N LEU A 274 14.70 8.95 -4.89
CA LEU A 274 14.07 8.46 -3.67
C LEU A 274 14.80 8.85 -2.39
N ALA A 275 16.10 9.11 -2.41
CA ALA A 275 16.83 9.58 -1.23
C ALA A 275 16.31 10.94 -0.72
N ASN A 276 15.75 11.73 -1.62
CA ASN A 276 15.24 13.09 -1.35
C ASN A 276 13.74 13.14 -1.03
N VAL A 277 13.06 12.01 -0.97
CA VAL A 277 11.66 11.92 -0.53
C VAL A 277 11.61 11.97 0.98
N ASN A 278 11.19 13.09 1.55
CA ASN A 278 11.24 13.35 2.99
C ASN A 278 9.83 13.51 3.61
N GLY A 279 9.75 13.49 4.94
CA GLY A 279 8.50 13.60 5.69
C GLY A 279 7.59 12.39 5.50
N ALA A 280 6.28 12.60 5.59
CA ALA A 280 5.29 11.52 5.48
C ALA A 280 4.84 11.23 4.03
N PHE A 281 5.65 11.62 3.05
CA PHE A 281 5.34 11.39 1.63
C PHE A 281 5.76 9.99 1.19
N ASN A 282 5.00 9.47 0.23
CA ASN A 282 5.31 8.24 -0.49
C ASN A 282 5.85 8.56 -1.88
N ALA A 283 6.68 7.66 -2.39
CA ALA A 283 7.17 7.73 -3.77
C ALA A 283 7.43 6.32 -4.30
N ILE A 284 7.06 6.09 -5.54
CA ILE A 284 7.23 4.80 -6.22
C ILE A 284 7.91 5.06 -7.55
N VAL A 285 9.05 4.43 -7.75
CA VAL A 285 9.76 4.39 -9.04
C VAL A 285 9.44 3.07 -9.71
N VAL A 286 8.90 3.14 -10.91
CA VAL A 286 8.63 1.97 -11.76
C VAL A 286 9.56 2.03 -12.96
N ASN A 287 10.29 0.96 -13.22
CA ASN A 287 11.17 0.82 -14.38
C ASN A 287 10.58 -0.19 -15.36
N GLY A 288 10.06 0.29 -16.47
CA GLY A 288 9.56 -0.51 -17.60
C GLY A 288 10.61 -0.63 -18.70
N ASP A 289 10.49 -1.66 -19.52
CA ASP A 289 11.42 -1.91 -20.62
C ASP A 289 11.27 -0.90 -21.78
N ILE A 290 10.07 -0.38 -21.99
CA ILE A 290 9.77 0.58 -23.07
C ILE A 290 9.84 2.01 -22.54
N VAL A 291 9.14 2.30 -21.43
CA VAL A 291 9.00 3.66 -20.90
C VAL A 291 10.25 4.13 -20.13
N GLY A 292 11.08 3.18 -19.67
CA GLY A 292 12.17 3.48 -18.76
C GLY A 292 11.70 3.74 -17.33
N GLU A 293 12.39 4.65 -16.63
CA GLU A 293 12.10 4.97 -15.24
C GLU A 293 11.04 6.07 -15.14
N THR A 294 10.00 5.80 -14.34
CA THR A 294 8.92 6.75 -14.00
C THR A 294 8.80 6.88 -12.50
N LEU A 295 8.53 8.10 -12.01
CA LEU A 295 8.36 8.41 -10.59
C LEU A 295 6.94 8.87 -10.31
N PHE A 296 6.31 8.26 -9.30
CA PHE A 296 5.03 8.64 -8.74
C PHE A 296 5.24 9.11 -7.30
N TYR A 297 4.78 10.32 -6.99
CA TYR A 297 5.03 10.97 -5.70
C TYR A 297 3.76 11.64 -5.18
N GLY A 298 3.48 11.46 -3.88
CA GLY A 298 2.30 12.07 -3.27
C GLY A 298 2.11 11.67 -1.81
N ARG A 299 0.92 11.98 -1.30
CA ARG A 299 0.50 11.52 0.04
C ARG A 299 0.04 10.08 -0.03
N GLY A 300 0.71 9.21 0.72
CA GLY A 300 0.43 7.76 0.74
C GLY A 300 -0.67 7.35 1.72
N ALA A 301 -1.16 8.26 2.55
CA ALA A 301 -2.21 8.03 3.53
C ALA A 301 -2.94 9.34 3.86
N GLY A 302 -4.05 9.23 4.59
CA GLY A 302 -4.89 10.34 5.01
C GLY A 302 -6.30 10.25 4.42
N GLN A 303 -7.27 10.88 5.09
CA GLN A 303 -8.68 10.81 4.73
C GLN A 303 -8.94 11.20 3.27
N ASP A 304 -8.55 12.41 2.88
CA ASP A 304 -8.82 12.94 1.54
C ASP A 304 -8.00 12.25 0.43
N PRO A 305 -6.69 11.99 0.57
CA PRO A 305 -5.93 11.24 -0.44
C PRO A 305 -6.50 9.84 -0.68
N THR A 306 -6.79 9.09 0.38
CA THR A 306 -7.31 7.72 0.25
C THR A 306 -8.74 7.71 -0.26
N SER A 307 -9.60 8.67 0.17
CA SER A 307 -10.96 8.79 -0.36
C SER A 307 -10.98 9.14 -1.85
N SER A 308 -10.00 9.92 -2.34
CA SER A 308 -9.87 10.22 -3.76
C SER A 308 -9.66 8.95 -4.59
N SER A 309 -8.84 8.01 -4.12
CA SER A 309 -8.62 6.73 -4.81
C SER A 309 -9.86 5.83 -4.75
N VAL A 310 -10.56 5.78 -3.60
CA VAL A 310 -11.85 5.07 -3.52
C VAL A 310 -12.88 5.65 -4.51
N ILE A 311 -12.93 6.97 -4.65
CA ILE A 311 -13.87 7.63 -5.58
C ILE A 311 -13.46 7.35 -7.04
N SER A 312 -12.16 7.29 -7.34
CA SER A 312 -11.68 6.86 -8.66
C SER A 312 -12.17 5.45 -8.98
N ASP A 313 -12.03 4.51 -8.03
CA ASP A 313 -12.52 3.14 -8.17
C ASP A 313 -14.04 3.08 -8.31
N LEU A 314 -14.79 3.93 -7.59
CA LEU A 314 -16.23 4.04 -7.76
C LEU A 314 -16.63 4.55 -9.15
N CYS A 315 -15.87 5.46 -9.74
CA CYS A 315 -16.07 5.92 -11.11
C CYS A 315 -15.80 4.80 -12.13
N GLU A 316 -14.74 4.02 -11.93
CA GLU A 316 -14.45 2.83 -12.76
C GLU A 316 -15.53 1.75 -12.59
N ALA A 317 -16.02 1.53 -11.38
CA ALA A 317 -17.14 0.63 -11.12
C ALA A 317 -18.41 1.08 -11.85
N ALA A 318 -18.70 2.37 -11.85
CA ALA A 318 -19.83 2.93 -12.59
C ALA A 318 -19.66 2.77 -14.12
N ALA A 319 -18.46 3.01 -14.64
CA ALA A 319 -18.15 2.76 -16.05
C ALA A 319 -18.33 1.27 -16.41
N THR A 320 -17.92 0.38 -15.52
CA THR A 320 -18.12 -1.07 -15.68
C THR A 320 -19.59 -1.47 -15.75
N LEU A 321 -20.45 -0.86 -14.93
CA LEU A 321 -21.90 -1.11 -14.97
C LEU A 321 -22.53 -0.66 -16.29
N ILE A 322 -21.96 0.37 -16.93
CA ILE A 322 -22.48 0.93 -18.18
C ILE A 322 -21.89 0.19 -19.41
N TYR A 323 -20.58 -0.08 -19.40
CA TYR A 323 -19.85 -0.53 -20.59
C TYR A 323 -19.34 -1.98 -20.49
N GLY A 324 -19.47 -2.62 -19.33
CA GLY A 324 -18.92 -3.95 -19.03
C GLY A 324 -17.51 -3.90 -18.43
N ALA A 325 -17.15 -4.95 -17.68
CA ALA A 325 -15.84 -5.09 -17.08
C ALA A 325 -14.78 -5.49 -18.13
N ARG A 326 -13.57 -4.92 -18.01
CA ARG A 326 -12.42 -5.34 -18.82
C ARG A 326 -11.75 -6.59 -18.23
N HIS A 327 -11.68 -6.68 -16.92
CA HIS A 327 -11.08 -7.79 -16.16
C HIS A 327 -11.59 -7.78 -14.71
N SER A 328 -11.30 -8.84 -13.95
CA SER A 328 -11.72 -9.00 -12.55
C SER A 328 -10.91 -8.17 -11.53
N GLY A 329 -9.97 -7.36 -11.97
CA GLY A 329 -9.06 -6.56 -11.12
C GLY A 329 -7.63 -7.12 -11.06
N PHE A 330 -7.46 -8.41 -11.28
CA PHE A 330 -6.16 -9.09 -11.40
C PHE A 330 -6.20 -10.04 -12.61
N VAL A 331 -5.17 -9.95 -13.46
CA VAL A 331 -5.05 -10.78 -14.66
C VAL A 331 -3.82 -11.67 -14.53
N PRO A 332 -3.99 -12.97 -14.19
CA PRO A 332 -2.86 -13.91 -14.15
C PRO A 332 -2.24 -14.06 -15.55
N HIS A 333 -0.91 -14.15 -15.59
CA HIS A 333 -0.19 -14.49 -16.82
C HIS A 333 1.03 -15.36 -16.54
N GLY A 334 1.49 -16.12 -17.52
CA GLY A 334 2.55 -17.12 -17.38
C GLY A 334 3.95 -16.63 -17.70
N LEU A 335 4.19 -15.30 -17.77
CA LEU A 335 5.51 -14.73 -18.08
C LEU A 335 6.52 -14.87 -16.94
N TYR A 336 5.99 -14.90 -15.72
CA TYR A 336 6.75 -15.06 -14.47
C TYR A 336 6.07 -16.15 -13.65
N GLY A 337 6.75 -16.78 -12.70
CA GLY A 337 6.10 -17.93 -12.09
C GLY A 337 6.48 -18.29 -10.66
N ARG A 338 7.51 -17.68 -10.08
CA ARG A 338 7.90 -17.99 -8.70
C ARG A 338 8.65 -16.85 -8.03
N SER A 339 8.50 -16.82 -6.72
CA SER A 339 9.25 -15.92 -5.85
C SER A 339 10.72 -16.34 -5.77
N LYS A 340 11.61 -15.36 -5.63
CA LYS A 340 13.03 -15.56 -5.40
C LYS A 340 13.31 -15.34 -3.91
N PRO A 341 13.78 -16.37 -3.18
CA PRO A 341 14.06 -16.24 -1.77
C PRO A 341 15.25 -15.31 -1.49
N ILE A 342 15.26 -14.67 -0.32
CA ILE A 342 16.26 -13.65 0.06
C ILE A 342 17.69 -14.18 0.03
N ASN A 343 17.92 -15.44 0.40
CA ASN A 343 19.25 -16.07 0.40
C ASN A 343 19.86 -16.29 -1.00
N GLU A 344 19.04 -16.16 -2.06
CA GLU A 344 19.50 -16.18 -3.45
C GLU A 344 19.66 -14.76 -4.03
N THR A 345 19.35 -13.75 -3.24
CA THR A 345 19.44 -12.34 -3.67
C THR A 345 20.85 -11.82 -3.52
N ILE A 346 21.36 -11.22 -4.58
CA ILE A 346 22.67 -10.57 -4.57
C ILE A 346 22.45 -9.07 -4.32
N SER A 347 23.00 -8.57 -3.21
CA SER A 347 22.91 -7.17 -2.81
C SER A 347 24.22 -6.69 -2.20
N ARG A 348 24.37 -5.37 -2.07
CA ARG A 348 25.44 -4.76 -1.27
C ARG A 348 24.89 -4.58 0.15
N TYR A 349 25.73 -4.86 1.14
CA TYR A 349 25.37 -4.74 2.53
C TYR A 349 26.18 -3.63 3.19
N PHE A 350 25.52 -2.89 4.08
CA PHE A 350 26.19 -2.07 5.08
C PHE A 350 26.34 -2.92 6.34
N VAL A 351 27.57 -3.06 6.83
CA VAL A 351 27.87 -3.86 8.01
C VAL A 351 28.53 -2.95 9.05
N ARG A 352 27.90 -2.80 10.20
CA ARG A 352 28.47 -2.14 11.37
C ARG A 352 29.01 -3.20 12.33
N LEU A 353 30.28 -3.09 12.68
CA LEU A 353 30.92 -3.93 13.67
C LEU A 353 31.30 -3.09 14.88
N THR A 354 30.87 -3.52 16.07
CA THR A 354 31.35 -2.99 17.33
C THR A 354 32.42 -3.95 17.86
N VAL A 355 33.65 -3.49 17.95
CA VAL A 355 34.78 -4.29 18.45
C VAL A 355 35.28 -3.70 19.75
N TYR A 356 35.62 -4.56 20.70
CA TYR A 356 36.38 -4.16 21.87
C TYR A 356 37.85 -4.19 21.52
N ASP A 357 38.48 -3.01 21.45
CA ASP A 357 39.90 -2.87 21.14
C ASP A 357 40.67 -2.50 22.43
N PRO A 358 41.19 -3.49 23.19
CA PRO A 358 42.02 -3.23 24.37
C PRO A 358 43.45 -2.81 24.03
N VAL A 359 43.87 -3.01 22.80
CA VAL A 359 45.23 -2.65 22.30
C VAL A 359 45.15 -2.42 20.80
N SER A 360 45.49 -1.23 20.33
CA SER A 360 45.49 -0.73 18.96
C SER A 360 45.81 -1.79 17.89
N TYR A 361 44.80 -2.51 17.40
CA TYR A 361 44.95 -3.30 16.18
C TYR A 361 44.76 -2.38 14.96
N THR A 362 45.84 -2.14 14.25
CA THR A 362 45.84 -1.24 13.08
C THR A 362 45.28 -1.84 11.79
N HIS A 363 44.92 -3.13 11.78
CA HIS A 363 44.42 -3.81 10.59
C HIS A 363 43.32 -4.82 10.93
N LEU A 364 42.08 -4.52 10.53
CA LEU A 364 41.01 -5.49 10.41
C LEU A 364 41.00 -6.04 8.98
N THR A 365 41.52 -7.23 8.78
CA THR A 365 41.32 -7.99 7.53
C THR A 365 39.99 -8.74 7.65
N LEU A 366 38.98 -8.21 7.01
CA LEU A 366 37.75 -8.99 6.77
C LEU A 366 38.11 -10.15 5.82
N PRO A 367 37.73 -11.39 6.15
CA PRO A 367 37.91 -12.48 5.22
C PRO A 367 37.20 -12.16 3.91
N THR A 368 37.97 -12.15 2.81
CA THR A 368 37.46 -11.90 1.45
C THR A 368 36.70 -13.10 0.87
N LYS A 369 35.96 -13.83 1.70
CA LYS A 369 34.93 -14.72 1.15
C LYS A 369 33.80 -13.82 0.67
N ARG A 370 33.63 -13.73 -0.66
CA ARG A 370 32.39 -13.28 -1.25
C ARG A 370 31.27 -14.04 -0.55
N ILE A 371 30.51 -13.34 0.32
CA ILE A 371 29.19 -13.78 0.70
C ILE A 371 28.38 -13.57 -0.58
N VAL A 372 28.19 -14.66 -1.30
CA VAL A 372 27.36 -14.72 -2.50
C VAL A 372 25.91 -14.76 -2.05
#